data_ee211d82e11a69031a14d2757be30fdc
#
_entry.id   ee211d82e11a69031a14d2757be30fdc
#
_cell.length_a   1.000
_cell.length_b   1.000
_cell.length_c   1.000
_cell.angle_alpha   90.00
_cell.angle_beta   90.00
_cell.angle_gamma   90.00
#
_symmetry.space_group_name_H-M   'P 1'
#
loop_
_entity.id
_entity.type
_entity.pdbx_description
1 polymer ?
#
loop_
_entity_poly.entity_id
_entity_poly.type
_entity_poly.pdbx_seq_one_letter_code
_entity_poly.pdbx_strand_id
1 'polypeptide(L)'
;MTDIQDAIVDAKDRLPNVTPVPPKFHSQASVHELKSRLQWGEPGLTIIDVRDHDTYNKSRISGAMNMPIERLPGMASASLRVDRDIYVYGADAAQTTEAAHILREAGFQKVAELQGGILAWQEIEGNVEGVEAFTDPGADAYNVFSRLQAFNEERAKETKMK
;
A
#
# COMPACT_ATOMS: atom_id res chain seq x y z
N MET A 1 -25.12 33.78 29.48
CA MET A 1 -24.64 33.78 28.10
C MET A 1 -23.75 32.60 27.88
N THR A 2 -24.27 31.57 27.25
CA THR A 2 -23.44 30.42 26.82
C THR A 2 -22.53 30.92 25.70
N ASP A 3 -21.24 30.84 25.93
CA ASP A 3 -20.26 31.22 24.93
C ASP A 3 -20.40 30.27 23.73
N ILE A 4 -20.22 30.80 22.53
CA ILE A 4 -20.26 30.03 21.28
C ILE A 4 -19.27 28.83 21.34
N GLN A 5 -18.17 29.00 22.07
CA GLN A 5 -17.18 27.95 22.28
C GLN A 5 -17.72 26.79 23.12
N ASP A 6 -18.50 27.04 24.15
CA ASP A 6 -19.13 26.01 24.96
C ASP A 6 -20.19 25.24 24.16
N ALA A 7 -20.94 25.92 23.31
CA ALA A 7 -21.91 25.27 22.41
C ALA A 7 -21.23 24.39 21.36
N ILE A 8 -20.06 24.75 20.88
CA ILE A 8 -19.27 23.97 19.91
C ILE A 8 -18.69 22.70 20.58
N VAL A 9 -18.22 22.82 21.82
CA VAL A 9 -17.70 21.68 22.59
C VAL A 9 -18.83 20.68 22.87
N ASP A 10 -19.98 21.15 23.33
CA ASP A 10 -21.14 20.30 23.60
C ASP A 10 -21.69 19.61 22.34
N ALA A 11 -21.70 20.32 21.22
CA ALA A 11 -22.09 19.75 19.93
C ALA A 11 -21.09 18.70 19.43
N LYS A 12 -19.80 18.89 19.72
CA LYS A 12 -18.74 17.95 19.33
C LYS A 12 -18.81 16.64 20.13
N ASP A 13 -19.18 16.72 21.41
CA ASP A 13 -19.35 15.54 22.25
C ASP A 13 -20.62 14.73 21.92
N ARG A 14 -21.60 15.36 21.30
CA ARG A 14 -22.85 14.71 20.86
C ARG A 14 -22.78 14.11 19.46
N LEU A 15 -21.82 14.54 18.64
CA LEU A 15 -21.62 13.95 17.34
C LEU A 15 -20.84 12.65 17.49
N PRO A 16 -21.35 11.51 16.99
CA PRO A 16 -20.54 10.31 16.90
C PRO A 16 -19.25 10.69 16.15
N ASN A 17 -18.12 10.10 16.54
CA ASN A 17 -16.81 10.34 15.93
C ASN A 17 -16.86 10.13 14.40
N VAL A 18 -17.38 11.14 13.70
CA VAL A 18 -17.52 11.13 12.23
C VAL A 18 -16.26 11.68 11.56
N THR A 19 -15.32 12.24 12.36
CA THR A 19 -14.01 12.62 11.82
C THR A 19 -13.20 11.37 11.59
N PRO A 20 -12.90 11.03 10.32
CA PRO A 20 -12.05 9.89 10.04
C PRO A 20 -10.70 10.13 10.70
N VAL A 21 -10.27 9.19 11.54
CA VAL A 21 -8.97 9.22 12.19
C VAL A 21 -7.98 8.49 11.30
N PRO A 22 -6.79 9.05 11.04
CA PRO A 22 -5.77 8.33 10.30
C PRO A 22 -5.46 7.00 10.96
N PRO A 23 -5.28 5.92 10.18
CA PRO A 23 -4.99 4.62 10.75
C PRO A 23 -3.66 4.65 11.51
N LYS A 24 -3.64 4.01 12.69
CA LYS A 24 -2.44 3.90 13.51
C LYS A 24 -1.45 2.96 12.85
N PHE A 25 -0.17 3.19 13.10
CA PHE A 25 0.89 2.29 12.66
C PHE A 25 0.91 1.03 13.54
N HIS A 26 0.91 -0.14 12.91
CA HIS A 26 0.99 -1.44 13.57
C HIS A 26 2.18 -2.25 13.01
N SER A 27 2.79 -3.08 13.84
CA SER A 27 3.91 -3.94 13.44
C SER A 27 3.51 -5.01 12.42
N GLN A 28 2.24 -5.37 12.39
CA GLN A 28 1.63 -6.18 11.33
C GLN A 28 0.49 -5.38 10.74
N ALA A 29 0.59 -5.02 9.48
CA ALA A 29 -0.37 -4.16 8.82
C ALA A 29 -1.15 -4.93 7.76
N SER A 30 -2.45 -4.68 7.67
CA SER A 30 -3.26 -5.14 6.55
C SER A 30 -3.02 -4.25 5.34
N VAL A 31 -3.33 -4.78 4.16
CA VAL A 31 -3.30 -3.99 2.92
C VAL A 31 -4.30 -2.83 2.96
N HIS A 32 -5.39 -2.99 3.70
CA HIS A 32 -6.37 -1.91 3.92
C HIS A 32 -5.78 -0.74 4.72
N GLU A 33 -4.98 -1.03 5.75
CA GLU A 33 -4.27 0.00 6.52
C GLU A 33 -3.31 0.81 5.65
N LEU A 34 -2.51 0.12 4.84
CA LEU A 34 -1.59 0.78 3.91
C LEU A 34 -2.36 1.64 2.89
N LYS A 35 -3.42 1.10 2.31
CA LYS A 35 -4.24 1.82 1.34
C LYS A 35 -4.86 3.08 1.97
N SER A 36 -5.36 2.98 3.19
CA SER A 36 -5.89 4.12 3.93
C SER A 36 -4.84 5.20 4.16
N ARG A 37 -3.64 4.82 4.57
CA ARG A 37 -2.54 5.77 4.78
C ARG A 37 -2.15 6.49 3.50
N LEU A 38 -2.09 5.78 2.39
CA LEU A 38 -1.80 6.38 1.08
C LEU A 38 -2.91 7.34 0.64
N GLN A 39 -4.16 7.02 0.93
CA GLN A 39 -5.29 7.90 0.64
C GLN A 39 -5.28 9.18 1.48
N TRP A 40 -4.80 9.09 2.71
CA TRP A 40 -4.63 10.26 3.57
C TRP A 40 -3.48 11.18 3.12
N GLY A 41 -2.64 10.69 2.22
CA GLY A 41 -1.51 11.47 1.70
C GLY A 41 -0.46 11.78 2.74
N GLU A 42 -0.30 10.93 3.76
CA GLU A 42 0.73 11.11 4.77
C GLU A 42 2.12 10.94 4.16
N PRO A 43 2.95 12.00 4.16
CA PRO A 43 4.34 11.87 3.76
C PRO A 43 5.11 11.10 4.83
N GLY A 44 6.12 10.36 4.43
CA GLY A 44 7.03 9.75 5.38
C GLY A 44 6.85 8.26 5.57
N LEU A 45 6.07 7.58 4.74
CA LEU A 45 6.07 6.13 4.67
C LEU A 45 6.88 5.63 3.47
N THR A 46 7.45 4.45 3.59
CA THR A 46 8.17 3.75 2.51
C THR A 46 7.67 2.32 2.44
N ILE A 47 7.43 1.85 1.22
CA ILE A 47 7.08 0.46 0.96
C ILE A 47 8.33 -0.22 0.40
N ILE A 48 8.75 -1.32 1.01
CA ILE A 48 9.92 -2.09 0.59
C ILE A 48 9.49 -3.45 0.08
N ASP A 49 9.90 -3.77 -1.13
CA ASP A 49 9.77 -5.09 -1.75
C ASP A 49 11.12 -5.81 -1.63
N VAL A 50 11.16 -6.91 -0.87
CA VAL A 50 12.40 -7.66 -0.62
C VAL A 50 12.58 -8.86 -1.54
N ARG A 51 11.72 -8.99 -2.56
CA ARG A 51 11.85 -10.04 -3.57
C ARG A 51 13.04 -9.73 -4.49
N ASP A 52 13.42 -10.70 -5.30
CA ASP A 52 14.45 -10.50 -6.30
C ASP A 52 14.05 -9.43 -7.32
N HIS A 53 15.04 -8.84 -7.97
CA HIS A 53 14.87 -7.75 -8.90
C HIS A 53 13.97 -8.10 -10.10
N ASP A 54 14.10 -9.33 -10.63
CA ASP A 54 13.28 -9.76 -11.74
C ASP A 54 11.80 -9.85 -11.38
N THR A 55 11.48 -10.41 -10.21
CA THR A 55 10.11 -10.48 -9.70
C THR A 55 9.54 -9.07 -9.45
N TYR A 56 10.34 -8.19 -8.87
CA TYR A 56 9.97 -6.78 -8.66
C TYR A 56 9.67 -6.07 -9.98
N ASN A 57 10.47 -6.28 -11.00
CA ASN A 57 10.25 -5.68 -12.32
C ASN A 57 8.96 -6.17 -12.98
N LYS A 58 8.58 -7.43 -12.76
CA LYS A 58 7.35 -7.98 -13.32
C LYS A 58 6.10 -7.31 -12.75
N SER A 59 6.00 -7.28 -11.44
CA SER A 59 4.91 -6.57 -10.77
C SER A 59 5.29 -6.21 -9.33
N ARG A 60 4.89 -5.04 -8.88
CA ARG A 60 5.13 -4.54 -7.52
C ARG A 60 4.00 -3.62 -7.08
N ILE A 61 3.88 -3.44 -5.80
CA ILE A 61 2.99 -2.41 -5.26
C ILE A 61 3.49 -1.04 -5.73
N SER A 62 2.59 -0.21 -6.23
CA SER A 62 2.94 1.12 -6.75
C SER A 62 3.69 1.94 -5.70
N GLY A 63 4.86 2.45 -6.08
CA GLY A 63 5.73 3.21 -5.20
C GLY A 63 6.67 2.39 -4.32
N ALA A 64 6.65 1.06 -4.41
CA ALA A 64 7.57 0.21 -3.66
C ALA A 64 9.01 0.33 -4.16
N MET A 65 9.95 0.32 -3.22
CA MET A 65 11.38 0.28 -3.51
C MET A 65 11.88 -1.16 -3.42
N ASN A 66 12.67 -1.59 -4.40
CA ASN A 66 13.28 -2.91 -4.37
C ASN A 66 14.54 -2.92 -3.51
N MET A 67 14.50 -3.67 -2.45
CA MET A 67 15.66 -3.96 -1.61
C MET A 67 15.72 -5.47 -1.35
N PRO A 68 16.36 -6.25 -2.25
CA PRO A 68 16.44 -7.71 -2.07
C PRO A 68 16.94 -8.09 -0.69
N ILE A 69 16.40 -9.16 -0.13
CA ILE A 69 16.62 -9.51 1.27
C ILE A 69 18.11 -9.68 1.63
N GLU A 70 18.93 -10.13 0.67
CA GLU A 70 20.38 -10.29 0.86
C GLU A 70 21.11 -8.94 1.03
N ARG A 71 20.53 -7.88 0.51
CA ARG A 71 21.12 -6.51 0.55
C ARG A 71 20.37 -5.58 1.49
N LEU A 72 19.30 -6.06 2.10
CA LEU A 72 18.35 -5.24 2.83
C LEU A 72 18.98 -4.34 3.90
N PRO A 73 19.81 -4.84 4.84
CA PRO A 73 20.29 -4.00 5.92
C PRO A 73 21.18 -2.85 5.41
N GLY A 74 22.04 -3.12 4.44
CA GLY A 74 22.93 -2.10 3.87
C GLY A 74 22.20 -1.05 3.05
N MET A 75 21.28 -1.47 2.19
CA MET A 75 20.50 -0.57 1.34
C MET A 75 19.56 0.32 2.14
N ALA A 76 18.86 -0.25 3.11
CA ALA A 76 17.94 0.50 3.96
C ALA A 76 18.68 1.53 4.82
N SER A 77 19.78 1.13 5.45
CA SER A 77 20.61 2.03 6.27
C SER A 77 21.22 3.17 5.48
N ALA A 78 21.55 2.93 4.20
CA ALA A 78 22.11 3.97 3.33
C ALA A 78 21.04 4.96 2.80
N SER A 79 19.80 4.54 2.70
CA SER A 79 18.75 5.28 2.00
C SER A 79 17.66 5.86 2.90
N LEU A 80 17.43 5.27 4.06
CA LEU A 80 16.29 5.60 4.92
C LEU A 80 16.72 6.02 6.32
N ARG A 81 15.92 6.88 6.93
CA ARG A 81 16.09 7.25 8.34
C ARG A 81 15.49 6.17 9.24
N VAL A 82 16.09 5.99 10.41
CA VAL A 82 15.65 4.98 11.40
C VAL A 82 14.25 5.21 11.97
N ASP A 83 13.75 6.43 11.90
CA ASP A 83 12.41 6.80 12.36
C ASP A 83 11.34 6.74 11.27
N ARG A 84 11.72 6.32 10.05
CA ARG A 84 10.79 6.21 8.91
C ARG A 84 9.79 5.08 9.12
N ASP A 85 8.52 5.32 8.78
CA ASP A 85 7.50 4.29 8.73
C ASP A 85 7.73 3.38 7.52
N ILE A 86 8.00 2.10 7.76
CA ILE A 86 8.33 1.14 6.71
C ILE A 86 7.27 0.05 6.67
N TYR A 87 6.74 -0.19 5.48
CA TYR A 87 5.91 -1.35 5.15
C TYR A 87 6.72 -2.28 4.26
N VAL A 88 6.95 -3.49 4.72
CA VAL A 88 7.78 -4.46 4.01
C VAL A 88 6.95 -5.66 3.59
N TYR A 89 7.19 -6.17 2.39
CA TYR A 89 6.59 -7.39 1.89
C TYR A 89 7.58 -8.19 1.05
N GLY A 90 7.42 -9.51 1.06
CA GLY A 90 8.23 -10.45 0.29
C GLY A 90 7.38 -11.39 -0.55
N ALA A 91 7.98 -12.47 -1.01
CA ALA A 91 7.30 -13.50 -1.80
C ALA A 91 6.26 -14.29 -0.98
N ASP A 92 6.51 -14.44 0.31
CA ASP A 92 5.63 -15.13 1.25
C ASP A 92 5.72 -14.51 2.64
N ALA A 93 4.91 -15.00 3.56
CA ALA A 93 4.88 -14.51 4.94
C ALA A 93 6.23 -14.73 5.66
N ALA A 94 6.90 -15.84 5.42
CA ALA A 94 8.19 -16.15 6.04
C ALA A 94 9.27 -15.15 5.61
N GLN A 95 9.37 -14.84 4.33
CA GLN A 95 10.31 -13.84 3.81
C GLN A 95 10.00 -12.45 4.34
N THR A 96 8.72 -12.10 4.43
CA THR A 96 8.28 -10.82 4.97
C THR A 96 8.68 -10.67 6.45
N THR A 97 8.46 -11.70 7.25
CA THR A 97 8.85 -11.72 8.67
C THR A 97 10.36 -11.61 8.85
N GLU A 98 11.12 -12.35 8.05
CA GLU A 98 12.58 -12.29 8.07
C GLU A 98 13.08 -10.88 7.72
N ALA A 99 12.55 -10.29 6.68
CA ALA A 99 12.89 -8.93 6.26
C ALA A 99 12.58 -7.90 7.36
N ALA A 100 11.43 -7.99 8.00
CA ALA A 100 11.05 -7.11 9.10
C ALA A 100 12.02 -7.25 10.27
N HIS A 101 12.42 -8.47 10.60
CA HIS A 101 13.40 -8.76 11.64
C HIS A 101 14.77 -8.12 11.34
N ILE A 102 15.24 -8.29 10.11
CA ILE A 102 16.51 -7.68 9.66
C ILE A 102 16.46 -6.15 9.77
N LEU A 103 15.37 -5.53 9.39
CA LEU A 103 15.20 -4.09 9.49
C LEU A 103 15.19 -3.61 10.96
N ARG A 104 14.50 -4.33 11.82
CA ARG A 104 14.45 -4.00 13.26
C ARG A 104 15.83 -4.13 13.91
N GLU A 105 16.58 -5.16 13.57
CA GLU A 105 17.96 -5.34 14.03
C GLU A 105 18.91 -4.25 13.52
N ALA A 106 18.64 -3.72 12.33
CA ALA A 106 19.40 -2.60 11.77
C ALA A 106 19.09 -1.24 12.44
N GLY A 107 18.14 -1.21 13.39
CA GLY A 107 17.80 -0.02 14.16
C GLY A 107 16.54 0.72 13.70
N PHE A 108 15.83 0.23 12.69
CA PHE A 108 14.57 0.83 12.27
C PHE A 108 13.48 0.58 13.32
N GLN A 109 12.85 1.66 13.76
CA GLN A 109 11.92 1.64 14.89
C GLN A 109 10.48 1.30 14.50
N LYS A 110 10.11 1.64 13.26
CA LYS A 110 8.74 1.51 12.76
C LYS A 110 8.72 0.65 11.50
N VAL A 111 8.65 -0.65 11.69
CA VAL A 111 8.60 -1.62 10.60
C VAL A 111 7.32 -2.43 10.72
N ALA A 112 6.49 -2.40 9.68
CA ALA A 112 5.26 -3.17 9.57
C ALA A 112 5.41 -4.26 8.50
N GLU A 113 5.04 -5.48 8.86
CA GLU A 113 4.90 -6.58 7.92
C GLU A 113 3.57 -6.45 7.19
N LEU A 114 3.60 -6.34 5.87
CA LEU A 114 2.38 -6.25 5.07
C LEU A 114 1.77 -7.64 4.89
N GLN A 115 0.63 -7.87 5.52
CA GLN A 115 -0.05 -9.16 5.51
C GLN A 115 -0.57 -9.49 4.10
N GLY A 116 -0.22 -10.68 3.62
CA GLY A 116 -0.62 -11.15 2.29
C GLY A 116 0.14 -10.57 1.11
N GLY A 117 1.00 -9.59 1.33
CA GLY A 117 1.87 -9.01 0.30
C GLY A 117 1.13 -8.46 -0.91
N ILE A 118 1.74 -8.60 -2.09
CA ILE A 118 1.19 -8.07 -3.33
C ILE A 118 -0.14 -8.73 -3.73
N LEU A 119 -0.34 -10.02 -3.43
CA LEU A 119 -1.59 -10.70 -3.75
C LEU A 119 -2.78 -10.11 -3.01
N ALA A 120 -2.65 -9.90 -1.70
CA ALA A 120 -3.68 -9.25 -0.91
C ALA A 120 -3.91 -7.79 -1.35
N TRP A 121 -2.86 -7.11 -1.74
CA TRP A 121 -2.94 -5.75 -2.29
C TRP A 121 -3.75 -5.71 -3.60
N GLN A 122 -3.54 -6.68 -4.48
CA GLN A 122 -4.31 -6.82 -5.73
C GLN A 122 -5.78 -7.17 -5.47
N GLU A 123 -6.06 -7.99 -4.47
CA GLU A 123 -7.44 -8.36 -4.09
C GLU A 123 -8.28 -7.15 -3.67
N ILE A 124 -7.68 -6.15 -3.06
CA ILE A 124 -8.35 -4.89 -2.71
C ILE A 124 -8.20 -3.80 -3.78
N GLU A 125 -7.81 -4.20 -4.98
CA GLU A 125 -7.65 -3.28 -6.11
C GLU A 125 -6.60 -2.20 -5.90
N GLY A 126 -5.56 -2.53 -5.16
CA GLY A 126 -4.42 -1.66 -4.96
C GLY A 126 -3.62 -1.49 -6.26
N ASN A 127 -3.09 -0.31 -6.48
CA ASN A 127 -2.32 0.00 -7.68
C ASN A 127 -1.00 -0.78 -7.71
N VAL A 128 -0.74 -1.43 -8.84
CA VAL A 128 0.51 -2.14 -9.10
C VAL A 128 1.22 -1.55 -10.31
N GLU A 129 2.55 -1.67 -10.30
CA GLU A 129 3.43 -1.26 -11.39
C GLU A 129 4.24 -2.45 -11.85
N GLY A 130 4.82 -2.37 -13.04
CA GLY A 130 5.71 -3.39 -13.60
C GLY A 130 5.30 -3.80 -14.99
N VAL A 131 6.14 -4.63 -15.63
CA VAL A 131 5.96 -5.05 -17.02
C VAL A 131 4.69 -5.88 -17.19
N GLU A 132 4.39 -6.75 -16.23
CA GLU A 132 3.20 -7.62 -16.26
C GLU A 132 1.92 -6.91 -15.80
N ALA A 133 2.03 -5.78 -15.12
CA ALA A 133 0.87 -4.97 -14.76
C ALA A 133 0.12 -4.44 -15.99
N PHE A 134 0.80 -4.37 -17.14
CA PHE A 134 0.25 -3.89 -18.41
C PHE A 134 0.00 -5.00 -19.44
N THR A 135 0.49 -6.21 -19.21
CA THR A 135 0.46 -7.28 -20.24
C THR A 135 -0.65 -8.29 -20.06
N ASP A 136 -1.21 -8.44 -18.88
CA ASP A 136 -2.38 -9.29 -18.66
C ASP A 136 -3.46 -8.56 -17.90
N PRO A 137 -4.31 -7.80 -18.61
CA PRO A 137 -5.52 -7.30 -18.02
C PRO A 137 -6.51 -8.46 -17.91
N GLY A 138 -6.33 -9.36 -16.94
CA GLY A 138 -7.40 -10.25 -16.55
C GLY A 138 -8.67 -9.45 -16.33
N ALA A 139 -9.85 -10.07 -16.44
CA ALA A 139 -11.14 -9.40 -16.32
C ALA A 139 -11.25 -8.55 -15.03
N ASP A 140 -10.43 -8.85 -14.04
CA ASP A 140 -10.40 -8.22 -12.73
C ASP A 140 -9.20 -7.27 -12.53
N ALA A 141 -8.40 -7.04 -13.56
CA ALA A 141 -7.23 -6.19 -13.43
C ALA A 141 -7.61 -4.71 -13.40
N TYR A 142 -7.26 -4.05 -12.33
CA TYR A 142 -7.57 -2.65 -12.07
C TYR A 142 -6.46 -1.72 -12.53
N ASN A 143 -6.16 -1.72 -13.82
CA ASN A 143 -5.36 -0.65 -14.40
C ASN A 143 -6.21 0.15 -15.39
N VAL A 144 -5.78 1.37 -15.69
CA VAL A 144 -6.50 2.26 -16.63
C VAL A 144 -6.63 1.62 -18.01
N PHE A 145 -5.64 0.84 -18.42
CA PHE A 145 -5.62 0.18 -19.71
C PHE A 145 -6.70 -0.90 -19.83
N SER A 146 -6.90 -1.72 -18.79
CA SER A 146 -7.97 -2.73 -18.73
C SER A 146 -9.36 -2.10 -18.78
N ARG A 147 -9.53 -0.99 -18.09
CA ARG A 147 -10.80 -0.23 -18.11
C ARG A 147 -11.11 0.31 -19.49
N LEU A 148 -10.11 0.83 -20.19
CA LEU A 148 -10.27 1.33 -21.55
C LEU A 148 -10.61 0.22 -22.54
N GLN A 149 -9.97 -0.94 -22.41
CA GLN A 149 -10.31 -2.11 -23.24
C GLN A 149 -11.73 -2.60 -22.99
N ALA A 150 -12.13 -2.78 -21.75
CA ALA A 150 -13.48 -3.20 -21.37
C ALA A 150 -14.53 -2.21 -21.91
N PHE A 151 -14.27 -0.92 -21.79
CA PHE A 151 -15.15 0.13 -22.30
C PHE A 151 -15.27 0.09 -23.84
N ASN A 152 -14.18 -0.12 -24.55
CA ASN A 152 -14.17 -0.23 -25.99
C ASN A 152 -14.90 -1.49 -26.48
N GLU A 153 -14.76 -2.61 -25.79
CA GLU A 153 -15.49 -3.84 -26.10
C GLU A 153 -16.99 -3.70 -25.88
N GLU A 154 -17.42 -3.04 -24.83
CA GLU A 154 -18.83 -2.74 -24.58
C GLU A 154 -19.43 -1.85 -25.66
N ARG A 155 -18.73 -0.80 -26.05
CA ARG A 155 -19.17 0.07 -27.15
C ARG A 155 -19.27 -0.68 -28.48
N ALA A 156 -18.35 -1.60 -28.76
CA ALA A 156 -18.40 -2.43 -29.95
C ALA A 156 -19.61 -3.37 -29.96
N LYS A 157 -20.00 -3.91 -28.81
CA LYS A 157 -21.20 -4.74 -28.65
C LYS A 157 -22.49 -3.92 -28.83
N GLU A 158 -22.56 -2.75 -28.25
CA GLU A 158 -23.70 -1.83 -28.44
C GLU A 158 -23.89 -1.42 -29.91
N THR A 159 -22.82 -1.15 -30.63
CA THR A 159 -22.87 -0.80 -32.05
C THR A 159 -23.36 -1.97 -32.92
N LYS A 160 -23.06 -3.22 -32.54
CA LYS A 160 -23.54 -4.42 -33.26
C LYS A 160 -25.00 -4.76 -32.96
N MET A 161 -25.60 -4.25 -31.91
CA MET A 161 -26.98 -4.48 -31.53
C MET A 161 -27.97 -3.48 -32.15
N LYS A 162 -27.47 -2.47 -32.79
CA LYS A 162 -28.23 -1.51 -33.58
C LYS A 162 -28.21 -1.93 -35.06
#